data_5c585098f5e0eda6f4f04621086acda4
#
_entry.id   5c585098f5e0eda6f4f04621086acda4
#
_cell.length_a   1.000
_cell.length_b   1.000
_cell.length_c   1.000
_cell.angle_alpha   90.00
_cell.angle_beta   90.00
_cell.angle_gamma   90.00
#
_symmetry.space_group_name_H-M   'P 1'
#
loop_
_entity.id
_entity.type
_entity.pdbx_description
1 polymer ?
#
loop_
_entity_poly.entity_id
_entity_poly.type
_entity_poly.pdbx_seq_one_letter_code
_entity_poly.pdbx_strand_id
1 'polypeptide(L)'
;MLKTFLHNILENDRSREFVLYQSFSFSVLMLSIVFGLYDEFKGFHSELHPFIFKLEIFVSGLIAFEYMGRFLLAERKLEYLINPLSIIDLIAIFPYFQPFRILRFVVIVARLLRIAYRYRYFAKGLTHIFRSVSFEFYFIFAFFAFFFVTSLVIMYSLERGAGNPQVNSFFDALYLVVITMTTVGYGDITPMTWEGKLLSMLLGAGGLFLFSMSIATISAGFFNYIQMLKLGMISFKDMKNHIVICGWNETAQVIIENLGRLGKDIVVVTQQDIKVPEGVHYKKGDFGREDVLQDAGVEKASMVIVLAEKLPGFSEDSIDARTILTGMQVRDLNRDTVLVLELLLRENAKLIKRRRIADYLIIGGEMLGVIISKFAQEKFYGEFFSHIVEHIDVDTVEWKEESTVAEAERKLEQRGYRVVGVIRDSRLIYFPRISFRLHRGDKLLLIKEHSKEERT
;
A
#
# COMPACT_ATOMS: atom_id res chain seq x y z
N MET A 1 -14.83 -15.51 -11.83
CA MET A 1 -13.88 -16.47 -11.25
C MET A 1 -12.43 -16.21 -11.67
N LEU A 2 -12.05 -16.27 -12.97
CA LEU A 2 -10.64 -16.03 -13.38
C LEU A 2 -10.14 -14.61 -13.06
N LYS A 3 -10.91 -13.55 -13.31
CA LYS A 3 -10.52 -12.16 -12.98
C LYS A 3 -10.33 -11.93 -11.49
N THR A 4 -11.20 -12.50 -10.65
CA THR A 4 -11.10 -12.39 -9.19
C THR A 4 -9.86 -13.12 -8.67
N PHE A 5 -9.57 -14.30 -9.20
CA PHE A 5 -8.36 -15.06 -8.88
C PHE A 5 -7.08 -14.33 -9.28
N LEU A 6 -7.01 -13.78 -10.51
CA LEU A 6 -5.87 -13.00 -10.97
C LEU A 6 -5.70 -11.71 -10.14
N HIS A 7 -6.79 -11.04 -9.79
CA HIS A 7 -6.76 -9.86 -8.94
C HIS A 7 -6.18 -10.18 -7.55
N ASN A 8 -6.62 -11.24 -6.91
CA ASN A 8 -6.13 -11.64 -5.60
C ASN A 8 -4.64 -12.01 -5.59
N ILE A 9 -4.12 -12.62 -6.66
CA ILE A 9 -2.72 -13.04 -6.74
C ILE A 9 -1.79 -11.91 -7.22
N LEU A 10 -2.27 -11.00 -8.08
CA LEU A 10 -1.41 -10.02 -8.74
C LEU A 10 -1.54 -8.59 -8.23
N GLU A 11 -2.68 -8.22 -7.65
CA GLU A 11 -2.99 -6.83 -7.27
C GLU A 11 -3.42 -6.64 -5.82
N ASN A 12 -4.04 -7.63 -5.20
CA ASN A 12 -4.50 -7.54 -3.82
C ASN A 12 -3.35 -7.83 -2.85
N ASP A 13 -2.64 -6.79 -2.44
CA ASP A 13 -1.48 -6.85 -1.55
C ASP A 13 -1.77 -7.36 -0.13
N ARG A 14 -3.05 -7.46 0.25
CA ARG A 14 -3.51 -8.00 1.54
C ARG A 14 -3.86 -9.48 1.48
N SER A 15 -3.98 -10.07 0.30
CA SER A 15 -4.29 -11.49 0.20
C SER A 15 -3.06 -12.33 0.56
N ARG A 16 -3.29 -13.44 1.27
CA ARG A 16 -2.24 -14.40 1.61
C ARG A 16 -1.63 -15.03 0.36
N GLU A 17 -2.46 -15.23 -0.67
CA GLU A 17 -2.05 -15.73 -1.98
C GLU A 17 -1.09 -14.77 -2.69
N PHE A 18 -1.34 -13.46 -2.60
CA PHE A 18 -0.44 -12.44 -3.15
C PHE A 18 0.94 -12.51 -2.50
N VAL A 19 1.01 -12.51 -1.17
CA VAL A 19 2.28 -12.55 -0.43
C VAL A 19 3.08 -13.80 -0.78
N LEU A 20 2.44 -14.98 -0.77
CA LEU A 20 3.10 -16.24 -1.10
C LEU A 20 3.60 -16.27 -2.54
N TYR A 21 2.76 -15.87 -3.48
CA TYR A 21 3.13 -15.82 -4.90
C TYR A 21 4.26 -14.84 -5.17
N GLN A 22 4.21 -13.64 -4.57
CA GLN A 22 5.24 -12.62 -4.74
C GLN A 22 6.58 -13.06 -4.14
N SER A 23 6.56 -13.66 -2.95
CA SER A 23 7.77 -14.20 -2.31
C SER A 23 8.40 -15.33 -3.15
N PHE A 24 7.57 -16.22 -3.70
CA PHE A 24 8.01 -17.27 -4.61
C PHE A 24 8.61 -16.68 -5.89
N SER A 25 7.88 -15.78 -6.58
CA SER A 25 8.35 -15.13 -7.82
C SER A 25 9.67 -14.38 -7.61
N PHE A 26 9.80 -13.66 -6.48
CA PHE A 26 11.04 -12.98 -6.10
C PHE A 26 12.21 -13.94 -5.91
N SER A 27 12.00 -15.01 -5.14
CA SER A 27 13.05 -15.99 -4.85
C SER A 27 13.56 -16.67 -6.12
N VAL A 28 12.64 -17.08 -6.99
CA VAL A 28 12.98 -17.72 -8.27
C VAL A 28 13.70 -16.75 -9.21
N LEU A 29 13.28 -15.48 -9.24
CA LEU A 29 13.93 -14.44 -10.04
C LEU A 29 15.36 -14.16 -9.56
N MET A 30 15.58 -14.05 -8.25
CA MET A 30 16.90 -13.86 -7.66
C MET A 30 17.81 -15.05 -7.95
N LEU A 31 17.29 -16.27 -7.82
CA LEU A 31 18.01 -17.49 -8.13
C LEU A 31 18.47 -17.51 -9.61
N SER A 32 17.56 -17.13 -10.51
CA SER A 32 17.86 -17.02 -11.95
C SER A 32 18.97 -16.02 -12.24
N ILE A 33 18.97 -14.86 -11.61
CA ILE A 33 20.02 -13.85 -11.77
C ILE A 33 21.38 -14.39 -11.31
N VAL A 34 21.42 -15.01 -10.12
CA VAL A 34 22.66 -15.58 -9.55
C VAL A 34 23.23 -16.68 -10.44
N PHE A 35 22.39 -17.63 -10.86
CA PHE A 35 22.82 -18.71 -11.72
C PHE A 35 23.18 -18.24 -13.15
N GLY A 36 22.45 -17.24 -13.66
CA GLY A 36 22.77 -16.64 -14.94
C GLY A 36 24.14 -15.94 -14.95
N LEU A 37 24.47 -15.20 -13.89
CA LEU A 37 25.79 -14.60 -13.69
C LEU A 37 26.85 -15.67 -13.55
N TYR A 38 26.60 -16.74 -12.79
CA TYR A 38 27.54 -17.86 -12.66
C TYR A 38 27.86 -18.50 -14.01
N ASP A 39 26.86 -18.76 -14.85
CA ASP A 39 27.05 -19.34 -16.19
C ASP A 39 27.84 -18.41 -17.13
N GLU A 40 27.59 -17.09 -17.04
CA GLU A 40 28.36 -16.06 -17.76
C GLU A 40 29.85 -16.09 -17.38
N PHE A 41 30.17 -16.16 -16.08
CA PHE A 41 31.54 -16.24 -15.58
C PHE A 41 32.28 -17.53 -16.06
N LYS A 42 31.55 -18.64 -16.18
CA LYS A 42 32.08 -19.91 -16.68
C LYS A 42 32.13 -20.00 -18.22
N GLY A 43 31.70 -18.93 -18.92
CA GLY A 43 31.70 -18.89 -20.40
C GLY A 43 30.80 -19.94 -21.05
N PHE A 44 29.69 -20.31 -20.40
CA PHE A 44 28.71 -21.34 -20.83
C PHE A 44 29.24 -22.77 -20.89
N HIS A 45 30.35 -23.06 -20.26
CA HIS A 45 30.94 -24.39 -20.15
C HIS A 45 30.65 -25.03 -18.78
N SER A 46 29.67 -24.51 -18.02
CA SER A 46 29.30 -25.10 -16.74
C SER A 46 28.47 -26.37 -16.97
N GLU A 47 28.69 -27.39 -16.16
CA GLU A 47 27.83 -28.59 -16.13
C GLU A 47 26.39 -28.27 -15.81
N LEU A 48 26.14 -27.12 -15.19
CA LEU A 48 24.81 -26.60 -14.78
C LEU A 48 24.08 -25.86 -15.91
N HIS A 49 24.76 -25.58 -17.05
CA HIS A 49 24.18 -24.82 -18.16
C HIS A 49 22.78 -25.31 -18.61
N PRO A 50 22.53 -26.62 -18.80
CA PRO A 50 21.22 -27.12 -19.20
C PRO A 50 20.12 -26.85 -18.13
N PHE A 51 20.50 -26.90 -16.86
CA PHE A 51 19.57 -26.58 -15.74
C PHE A 51 19.27 -25.08 -15.70
N ILE A 52 20.31 -24.26 -15.86
CA ILE A 52 20.18 -22.80 -15.86
C ILE A 52 19.26 -22.35 -17.00
N PHE A 53 19.45 -22.92 -18.19
CA PHE A 53 18.59 -22.64 -19.35
C PHE A 53 17.10 -22.98 -19.09
N LYS A 54 16.83 -24.15 -18.48
CA LYS A 54 15.45 -24.51 -18.07
C LYS A 54 14.87 -23.57 -17.03
N LEU A 55 15.68 -23.15 -16.05
CA LEU A 55 15.28 -22.18 -15.03
C LEU A 55 14.93 -20.83 -15.67
N GLU A 56 15.72 -20.39 -16.65
CA GLU A 56 15.47 -19.15 -17.39
C GLU A 56 14.16 -19.19 -18.18
N ILE A 57 13.87 -20.29 -18.87
CA ILE A 57 12.59 -20.48 -19.56
C ILE A 57 11.44 -20.43 -18.57
N PHE A 58 11.58 -21.07 -17.42
CA PHE A 58 10.57 -21.07 -16.37
C PHE A 58 10.30 -19.65 -15.84
N VAL A 59 11.36 -18.89 -15.54
CA VAL A 59 11.28 -17.49 -15.08
C VAL A 59 10.62 -16.61 -16.15
N SER A 60 11.01 -16.76 -17.40
CA SER A 60 10.41 -16.02 -18.51
C SER A 60 8.92 -16.32 -18.65
N GLY A 61 8.53 -17.59 -18.50
CA GLY A 61 7.13 -18.01 -18.46
C GLY A 61 6.35 -17.39 -17.30
N LEU A 62 6.95 -17.34 -16.12
CA LEU A 62 6.35 -16.74 -14.93
C LEU A 62 6.15 -15.23 -15.10
N ILE A 63 7.12 -14.51 -15.67
CA ILE A 63 6.99 -13.07 -15.97
C ILE A 63 5.94 -12.84 -17.05
N ALA A 64 5.89 -13.68 -18.07
CA ALA A 64 4.88 -13.60 -19.14
C ALA A 64 3.46 -13.83 -18.59
N PHE A 65 3.29 -14.78 -17.68
CA PHE A 65 2.02 -15.01 -16.98
C PHE A 65 1.57 -13.78 -16.19
N GLU A 66 2.47 -13.17 -15.43
CA GLU A 66 2.17 -11.96 -14.69
C GLU A 66 1.84 -10.77 -15.61
N TYR A 67 2.59 -10.59 -16.70
CA TYR A 67 2.34 -9.55 -17.68
C TYR A 67 0.96 -9.71 -18.31
N MET A 68 0.64 -10.92 -18.76
CA MET A 68 -0.67 -11.23 -19.35
C MET A 68 -1.81 -11.08 -18.36
N GLY A 69 -1.63 -11.55 -17.11
CA GLY A 69 -2.62 -11.40 -16.05
C GLY A 69 -2.97 -9.93 -15.76
N ARG A 70 -1.97 -9.07 -15.66
CA ARG A 70 -2.16 -7.62 -15.47
C ARG A 70 -2.75 -6.93 -16.69
N PHE A 71 -2.34 -7.33 -17.89
CA PHE A 71 -2.94 -6.83 -19.12
C PHE A 71 -4.45 -7.16 -19.21
N LEU A 72 -4.86 -8.34 -18.75
CA LEU A 72 -6.26 -8.74 -18.69
C LEU A 72 -7.06 -7.97 -17.63
N LEU A 73 -6.41 -7.58 -16.51
CA LEU A 73 -7.01 -6.80 -15.44
C LEU A 73 -7.08 -5.30 -15.77
N ALA A 74 -6.18 -4.79 -16.62
CA ALA A 74 -6.11 -3.38 -16.97
C ALA A 74 -7.40 -2.88 -17.64
N GLU A 75 -7.96 -1.78 -17.11
CA GLU A 75 -9.14 -1.11 -17.67
C GLU A 75 -8.84 -0.48 -19.05
N ARG A 76 -7.64 0.13 -19.19
CA ARG A 76 -7.16 0.80 -20.43
C ARG A 76 -5.95 0.08 -20.99
N LYS A 77 -6.19 -0.87 -21.87
CA LYS A 77 -5.16 -1.78 -22.41
C LYS A 77 -4.03 -1.06 -23.16
N LEU A 78 -4.34 -0.01 -23.90
CA LEU A 78 -3.34 0.77 -24.65
C LEU A 78 -2.43 1.55 -23.72
N GLU A 79 -2.96 2.16 -22.66
CA GLU A 79 -2.14 2.85 -21.66
C GLU A 79 -1.22 1.88 -20.92
N TYR A 80 -1.67 0.65 -20.67
CA TYR A 80 -0.83 -0.38 -20.07
C TYR A 80 0.35 -0.78 -20.97
N LEU A 81 0.15 -0.94 -22.27
CA LEU A 81 1.21 -1.30 -23.23
C LEU A 81 2.29 -0.21 -23.37
N ILE A 82 1.89 1.06 -23.32
CA ILE A 82 2.80 2.21 -23.49
C ILE A 82 3.47 2.59 -22.16
N ASN A 83 3.01 2.06 -21.04
CA ASN A 83 3.59 2.34 -19.73
C ASN A 83 5.05 1.86 -19.68
N PRO A 84 6.02 2.74 -19.30
CA PRO A 84 7.44 2.37 -19.22
C PRO A 84 7.72 1.09 -18.42
N LEU A 85 6.88 0.81 -17.43
CA LEU A 85 7.01 -0.36 -16.57
C LEU A 85 6.56 -1.65 -17.25
N SER A 86 5.49 -1.57 -18.03
CA SER A 86 5.05 -2.69 -18.86
C SER A 86 6.07 -3.01 -19.95
N ILE A 87 6.77 -1.99 -20.46
CA ILE A 87 7.87 -2.19 -21.42
C ILE A 87 9.05 -2.89 -20.73
N ILE A 88 9.41 -2.52 -19.50
CA ILE A 88 10.45 -3.21 -18.72
C ILE A 88 10.06 -4.67 -18.47
N ASP A 89 8.80 -4.93 -18.10
CA ASP A 89 8.29 -6.29 -17.92
C ASP A 89 8.36 -7.09 -19.23
N LEU A 90 8.04 -6.48 -20.36
CA LEU A 90 8.10 -7.11 -21.67
C LEU A 90 9.56 -7.48 -22.05
N ILE A 91 10.51 -6.60 -21.80
CA ILE A 91 11.95 -6.87 -22.01
C ILE A 91 12.42 -8.01 -21.09
N ALA A 92 11.95 -8.03 -19.84
CA ALA A 92 12.31 -9.05 -18.85
C ALA A 92 11.80 -10.46 -19.17
N ILE A 93 10.79 -10.61 -20.05
CA ILE A 93 10.26 -11.90 -20.51
C ILE A 93 11.28 -12.64 -21.38
N PHE A 94 12.12 -11.91 -22.12
CA PHE A 94 13.05 -12.58 -23.03
C PHE A 94 14.04 -13.44 -22.27
N PRO A 95 14.15 -14.76 -22.61
CA PRO A 95 15.18 -15.62 -22.07
C PRO A 95 16.56 -15.17 -22.56
N TYR A 96 17.59 -15.57 -21.83
CA TYR A 96 18.98 -15.28 -22.24
C TYR A 96 19.25 -15.70 -23.67
N PHE A 97 19.30 -14.73 -24.60
CA PHE A 97 19.68 -14.98 -25.98
C PHE A 97 21.22 -15.13 -26.05
N GLN A 98 21.68 -16.34 -26.25
CA GLN A 98 23.14 -16.69 -26.27
C GLN A 98 24.02 -15.84 -27.18
N PRO A 99 23.59 -15.37 -28.38
CA PRO A 99 24.49 -14.64 -29.29
C PRO A 99 24.74 -13.19 -28.87
N PHE A 100 23.97 -12.61 -27.96
CA PHE A 100 24.08 -11.17 -27.65
C PHE A 100 24.34 -10.91 -26.16
N ARG A 101 25.61 -10.82 -25.75
CA ARG A 101 26.02 -10.49 -24.37
C ARG A 101 25.38 -9.20 -23.83
N ILE A 102 25.29 -8.18 -24.70
CA ILE A 102 24.69 -6.89 -24.34
C ILE A 102 23.20 -7.05 -23.99
N LEU A 103 22.46 -7.85 -24.78
CA LEU A 103 21.02 -8.08 -24.55
C LEU A 103 20.75 -8.77 -23.21
N ARG A 104 21.63 -9.68 -22.79
CA ARG A 104 21.58 -10.34 -21.48
C ARG A 104 21.69 -9.35 -20.32
N PHE A 105 22.70 -8.46 -20.42
CA PHE A 105 22.87 -7.42 -19.41
C PHE A 105 21.62 -6.53 -19.31
N VAL A 106 21.02 -6.15 -20.44
CA VAL A 106 19.76 -5.41 -20.50
C VAL A 106 18.60 -6.16 -19.81
N VAL A 107 18.49 -7.49 -20.03
CA VAL A 107 17.47 -8.31 -19.37
C VAL A 107 17.69 -8.41 -17.86
N ILE A 108 18.94 -8.58 -17.40
CA ILE A 108 19.27 -8.57 -15.96
C ILE A 108 18.90 -7.22 -15.33
N VAL A 109 19.29 -6.12 -15.97
CA VAL A 109 18.96 -4.76 -15.50
C VAL A 109 17.44 -4.55 -15.48
N ALA A 110 16.71 -4.97 -16.51
CA ALA A 110 15.26 -4.89 -16.55
C ALA A 110 14.60 -5.70 -15.41
N ARG A 111 15.12 -6.91 -15.12
CA ARG A 111 14.63 -7.73 -13.99
C ARG A 111 14.91 -7.08 -12.63
N LEU A 112 16.09 -6.47 -12.45
CA LEU A 112 16.42 -5.71 -11.23
C LEU A 112 15.56 -4.46 -11.07
N LEU A 113 15.35 -3.69 -12.15
CA LEU A 113 14.47 -2.52 -12.17
C LEU A 113 13.02 -2.92 -11.86
N ARG A 114 12.57 -4.04 -12.41
CA ARG A 114 11.25 -4.60 -12.09
C ARG A 114 11.08 -4.87 -10.60
N ILE A 115 12.08 -5.49 -9.96
CA ILE A 115 12.09 -5.74 -8.53
C ILE A 115 12.02 -4.42 -7.76
N ALA A 116 12.91 -3.47 -8.05
CA ALA A 116 12.97 -2.17 -7.40
C ALA A 116 11.63 -1.41 -7.51
N TYR A 117 10.98 -1.47 -8.67
CA TYR A 117 9.69 -0.83 -8.89
C TYR A 117 8.53 -1.52 -8.17
N ARG A 118 8.53 -2.83 -8.08
CA ARG A 118 7.48 -3.61 -7.43
C ARG A 118 7.42 -3.34 -5.93
N TYR A 119 8.57 -3.08 -5.32
CA TYR A 119 8.68 -2.60 -3.94
C TYR A 119 8.50 -1.07 -3.81
N ARG A 120 7.67 -0.48 -4.69
CA ARG A 120 7.34 0.96 -4.73
C ARG A 120 6.87 1.51 -3.38
N TYR A 121 6.23 0.71 -2.55
CA TYR A 121 5.89 1.09 -1.16
C TYR A 121 7.16 1.30 -0.32
N PHE A 122 8.15 0.48 -0.48
CA PHE A 122 9.47 0.68 0.12
C PHE A 122 10.17 1.91 -0.47
N ALA A 123 10.03 2.13 -1.79
CA ALA A 123 10.58 3.31 -2.46
C ALA A 123 9.86 4.62 -2.06
N LYS A 124 8.55 4.60 -1.79
CA LYS A 124 7.85 5.78 -1.23
C LYS A 124 8.33 6.11 0.19
N GLY A 125 8.57 5.10 1.02
CA GLY A 125 9.23 5.27 2.31
C GLY A 125 10.65 5.83 2.15
N LEU A 126 11.44 5.29 1.23
CA LEU A 126 12.77 5.76 0.89
C LEU A 126 12.79 7.22 0.41
N THR A 127 11.87 7.62 -0.49
CA THR A 127 11.80 9.03 -0.95
C THR A 127 11.43 10.00 0.17
N HIS A 128 10.62 9.57 1.14
CA HIS A 128 10.32 10.37 2.32
C HIS A 128 11.52 10.46 3.27
N ILE A 129 12.24 9.36 3.45
CA ILE A 129 13.50 9.32 4.21
C ILE A 129 14.53 10.24 3.55
N PHE A 130 14.75 10.11 2.24
CA PHE A 130 15.69 10.97 1.50
C PHE A 130 15.29 12.45 1.51
N ARG A 131 14.00 12.76 1.54
CA ARG A 131 13.52 14.16 1.61
C ARG A 131 13.71 14.77 3.00
N SER A 132 13.62 13.99 4.06
CA SER A 132 13.84 14.46 5.42
C SER A 132 15.32 14.61 5.81
N VAL A 133 16.22 13.91 5.10
CA VAL A 133 17.69 13.86 5.37
C VAL A 133 18.48 14.42 4.18
N SER A 134 17.80 15.08 3.23
CA SER A 134 18.38 15.41 1.92
C SER A 134 19.63 16.29 2.00
N PHE A 135 19.64 17.31 2.86
CA PHE A 135 20.76 18.23 2.96
C PHE A 135 22.01 17.58 3.54
N GLU A 136 21.86 16.88 4.65
CA GLU A 136 22.96 16.15 5.31
C GLU A 136 23.52 15.05 4.40
N PHE A 137 22.63 14.32 3.73
CA PHE A 137 23.04 13.28 2.79
C PHE A 137 23.79 13.82 1.59
N TYR A 138 23.33 14.91 0.98
CA TYR A 138 24.03 15.57 -0.13
C TYR A 138 25.39 16.11 0.31
N PHE A 139 25.48 16.69 1.49
CA PHE A 139 26.72 17.20 2.02
C PHE A 139 27.73 16.06 2.27
N ILE A 140 27.31 14.96 2.91
CA ILE A 140 28.17 13.79 3.14
C ILE A 140 28.61 13.19 1.81
N PHE A 141 27.70 13.04 0.85
CA PHE A 141 28.01 12.47 -0.46
C PHE A 141 28.96 13.37 -1.26
N ALA A 142 28.75 14.68 -1.24
CA ALA A 142 29.64 15.64 -1.91
C ALA A 142 31.05 15.64 -1.27
N PHE A 143 31.12 15.58 0.06
CA PHE A 143 32.38 15.48 0.78
C PHE A 143 33.08 14.15 0.50
N PHE A 144 32.33 13.05 0.47
CA PHE A 144 32.84 11.73 0.08
C PHE A 144 33.41 11.76 -1.34
N ALA A 145 32.64 12.27 -2.31
CA ALA A 145 33.11 12.36 -3.69
C ALA A 145 34.35 13.23 -3.85
N PHE A 146 34.39 14.37 -3.18
CA PHE A 146 35.55 15.25 -3.15
C PHE A 146 36.77 14.56 -2.56
N PHE A 147 36.63 13.95 -1.38
CA PHE A 147 37.70 13.23 -0.71
C PHE A 147 38.22 12.05 -1.56
N PHE A 148 37.30 11.29 -2.16
CA PHE A 148 37.61 10.14 -3.04
C PHE A 148 38.39 10.59 -4.27
N VAL A 149 37.87 11.58 -5.04
CA VAL A 149 38.52 12.05 -6.27
C VAL A 149 39.89 12.67 -5.97
N THR A 150 39.98 13.52 -4.93
CA THR A 150 41.24 14.13 -4.53
C THR A 150 42.28 13.10 -4.14
N SER A 151 41.89 12.13 -3.31
CA SER A 151 42.80 11.07 -2.88
C SER A 151 43.23 10.16 -4.04
N LEU A 152 42.34 9.88 -4.99
CA LEU A 152 42.65 9.11 -6.20
C LEU A 152 43.70 9.82 -7.08
N VAL A 153 43.53 11.12 -7.31
CA VAL A 153 44.48 11.90 -8.14
C VAL A 153 45.84 11.96 -7.44
N ILE A 154 45.86 12.22 -6.14
CA ILE A 154 47.10 12.27 -5.34
C ILE A 154 47.80 10.90 -5.35
N MET A 155 47.06 9.81 -5.06
CA MET A 155 47.61 8.46 -5.04
C MET A 155 48.23 8.07 -6.38
N TYR A 156 47.51 8.33 -7.48
CA TYR A 156 48.01 8.07 -8.83
C TYR A 156 49.29 8.89 -9.14
N SER A 157 49.31 10.18 -8.81
CA SER A 157 50.45 11.06 -9.06
C SER A 157 51.71 10.63 -8.29
N LEU A 158 51.53 10.29 -6.99
CA LEU A 158 52.62 9.90 -6.12
C LEU A 158 53.24 8.57 -6.54
N GLU A 159 52.42 7.55 -6.67
CA GLU A 159 52.91 6.17 -6.93
C GLU A 159 53.45 5.99 -8.35
N ARG A 160 52.76 6.60 -9.35
CA ARG A 160 53.27 6.57 -10.72
C ARG A 160 54.53 7.40 -10.89
N GLY A 161 54.59 8.58 -10.24
CA GLY A 161 55.76 9.45 -10.25
C GLY A 161 57.01 8.79 -9.62
N ALA A 162 56.81 7.94 -8.64
CA ALA A 162 57.87 7.15 -7.98
C ALA A 162 58.23 5.83 -8.72
N GLY A 163 57.52 5.52 -9.82
CA GLY A 163 57.79 4.32 -10.60
C GLY A 163 57.30 3.03 -9.92
N ASN A 164 56.23 3.07 -9.15
CA ASN A 164 55.63 1.88 -8.54
C ASN A 164 55.18 0.89 -9.63
N PRO A 165 55.78 -0.34 -9.72
CA PRO A 165 55.44 -1.32 -10.77
C PRO A 165 54.03 -1.89 -10.63
N GLN A 166 53.37 -1.71 -9.48
CA GLN A 166 52.00 -2.16 -9.24
C GLN A 166 50.94 -1.10 -9.64
N VAL A 167 51.34 0.16 -9.90
CA VAL A 167 50.44 1.26 -10.28
C VAL A 167 50.81 1.77 -11.65
N ASN A 168 50.48 1.00 -12.69
CA ASN A 168 50.80 1.32 -14.07
C ASN A 168 49.76 2.17 -14.76
N SER A 169 48.50 2.09 -14.32
CA SER A 169 47.37 2.79 -14.90
C SER A 169 46.62 3.57 -13.84
N PHE A 170 45.80 4.53 -14.29
CA PHE A 170 44.85 5.22 -13.42
C PHE A 170 43.83 4.23 -12.77
N PHE A 171 43.54 3.13 -13.47
CA PHE A 171 42.65 2.09 -12.95
C PHE A 171 43.27 1.32 -11.78
N ASP A 172 44.59 1.09 -11.76
CA ASP A 172 45.27 0.46 -10.62
C ASP A 172 45.22 1.34 -9.38
N ALA A 173 45.39 2.64 -9.54
CA ALA A 173 45.21 3.61 -8.45
C ALA A 173 43.76 3.69 -7.95
N LEU A 174 42.79 3.67 -8.89
CA LEU A 174 41.36 3.61 -8.55
C LEU A 174 41.04 2.36 -7.73
N TYR A 175 41.51 1.21 -8.19
CA TYR A 175 41.35 -0.05 -7.49
C TYR A 175 41.94 0.04 -6.08
N LEU A 176 43.19 0.47 -5.93
CA LEU A 176 43.83 0.64 -4.61
C LEU A 176 43.05 1.54 -3.68
N VAL A 177 42.60 2.69 -4.15
CA VAL A 177 41.80 3.62 -3.34
C VAL A 177 40.48 3.01 -2.91
N VAL A 178 39.75 2.35 -3.82
CA VAL A 178 38.47 1.71 -3.52
C VAL A 178 38.64 0.60 -2.49
N ILE A 179 39.59 -0.36 -2.67
CA ILE A 179 39.77 -1.46 -1.73
C ILE A 179 40.26 -1.00 -0.38
N THR A 180 41.03 0.11 -0.33
CA THR A 180 41.50 0.70 0.93
C THR A 180 40.36 1.41 1.68
N MET A 181 39.57 2.22 0.99
CA MET A 181 38.41 2.92 1.58
C MET A 181 37.32 1.97 2.03
N THR A 182 37.11 0.87 1.30
CA THR A 182 36.13 -0.16 1.67
C THR A 182 36.66 -1.14 2.74
N THR A 183 37.89 -0.92 3.23
CA THR A 183 38.55 -1.76 4.23
C THR A 183 38.79 -3.22 3.82
N VAL A 184 38.73 -3.53 2.51
CA VAL A 184 38.97 -4.88 1.96
C VAL A 184 40.47 -5.20 1.98
N GLY A 185 41.30 -4.30 1.42
CA GLY A 185 42.76 -4.33 1.49
C GLY A 185 43.41 -5.67 1.07
N TYR A 186 43.18 -6.14 -0.17
CA TYR A 186 43.74 -7.41 -0.63
C TYR A 186 45.29 -7.46 -0.56
N GLY A 187 45.97 -6.32 -0.63
CA GLY A 187 47.43 -6.25 -0.55
C GLY A 187 48.18 -6.64 -1.83
N ASP A 188 47.48 -6.82 -2.91
CA ASP A 188 48.01 -7.11 -4.25
C ASP A 188 48.58 -5.86 -4.93
N ILE A 189 47.98 -4.67 -4.66
CA ILE A 189 48.51 -3.37 -5.01
C ILE A 189 48.71 -2.58 -3.70
N THR A 190 49.94 -2.13 -3.49
CA THR A 190 50.32 -1.38 -2.27
C THR A 190 51.09 -0.13 -2.59
N PRO A 191 50.99 0.96 -1.80
CA PRO A 191 51.81 2.13 -2.03
C PRO A 191 53.27 1.87 -1.59
N MET A 192 54.18 2.27 -2.45
CA MET A 192 55.63 2.20 -2.19
C MET A 192 56.14 3.45 -1.46
N THR A 193 55.62 4.61 -1.84
CA THR A 193 56.02 5.91 -1.28
C THR A 193 55.56 6.05 0.17
N TRP A 194 56.30 6.80 0.99
CA TRP A 194 55.88 7.07 2.36
C TRP A 194 54.63 7.96 2.38
N GLU A 195 54.52 8.91 1.45
CA GLU A 195 53.33 9.78 1.26
C GLU A 195 52.11 8.96 0.87
N GLY A 196 52.27 7.99 -0.05
CA GLY A 196 51.21 7.07 -0.44
C GLY A 196 50.73 6.17 0.71
N LYS A 197 51.66 5.72 1.57
CA LYS A 197 51.32 4.97 2.80
C LYS A 197 50.57 5.86 3.80
N LEU A 198 50.97 7.10 3.99
CA LEU A 198 50.25 8.05 4.84
C LEU A 198 48.85 8.33 4.30
N LEU A 199 48.74 8.55 2.97
CA LEU A 199 47.44 8.73 2.31
C LEU A 199 46.54 7.49 2.49
N SER A 200 47.08 6.28 2.38
CA SER A 200 46.34 5.05 2.63
C SER A 200 45.80 4.92 4.06
N MET A 201 46.56 5.38 5.06
CA MET A 201 46.06 5.44 6.43
C MET A 201 44.88 6.43 6.54
N LEU A 202 44.98 7.60 5.91
CA LEU A 202 43.90 8.57 5.89
C LEU A 202 42.67 8.07 5.10
N LEU A 203 42.90 7.36 4.00
CA LEU A 203 41.83 6.71 3.21
C LEU A 203 41.08 5.64 4.00
N GLY A 204 41.83 4.78 4.73
CA GLY A 204 41.20 3.76 5.57
C GLY A 204 40.36 4.35 6.69
N ALA A 205 40.95 5.29 7.45
CA ALA A 205 40.23 5.97 8.53
C ALA A 205 39.04 6.82 7.99
N GLY A 206 39.28 7.59 6.95
CA GLY A 206 38.25 8.43 6.30
C GLY A 206 37.14 7.63 5.66
N GLY A 207 37.47 6.54 4.98
CA GLY A 207 36.50 5.61 4.40
C GLY A 207 35.58 4.98 5.45
N LEU A 208 36.18 4.47 6.55
CA LEU A 208 35.41 3.89 7.66
C LEU A 208 34.48 4.95 8.31
N PHE A 209 35.01 6.17 8.54
CA PHE A 209 34.22 7.25 9.12
C PHE A 209 33.03 7.63 8.22
N LEU A 210 33.27 7.86 6.93
CA LEU A 210 32.25 8.25 5.97
C LEU A 210 31.20 7.14 5.76
N PHE A 211 31.63 5.88 5.72
CA PHE A 211 30.72 4.74 5.63
C PHE A 211 29.81 4.64 6.86
N SER A 212 30.39 4.75 8.05
CA SER A 212 29.64 4.74 9.32
C SER A 212 28.65 5.91 9.41
N MET A 213 29.06 7.10 9.01
CA MET A 213 28.21 8.29 8.98
C MET A 213 27.05 8.14 8.00
N SER A 214 27.28 7.51 6.84
CA SER A 214 26.24 7.22 5.85
C SER A 214 25.18 6.26 6.41
N ILE A 215 25.62 5.19 7.08
CA ILE A 215 24.70 4.24 7.74
C ILE A 215 23.90 4.93 8.83
N ALA A 216 24.55 5.73 9.68
CA ALA A 216 23.88 6.47 10.76
C ALA A 216 22.80 7.42 10.22
N THR A 217 23.11 8.15 9.14
CA THR A 217 22.16 9.08 8.50
C THR A 217 20.94 8.35 7.92
N ILE A 218 21.16 7.23 7.20
CA ILE A 218 20.07 6.41 6.66
C ILE A 218 19.20 5.85 7.80
N SER A 219 19.83 5.35 8.86
CA SER A 219 19.14 4.79 10.03
C SER A 219 18.30 5.86 10.75
N ALA A 220 18.84 7.06 10.92
CA ALA A 220 18.11 8.20 11.51
C ALA A 220 16.90 8.58 10.67
N GLY A 221 17.05 8.63 9.34
CA GLY A 221 15.94 8.89 8.42
C GLY A 221 14.83 7.85 8.51
N PHE A 222 15.21 6.58 8.60
CA PHE A 222 14.25 5.48 8.77
C PHE A 222 13.51 5.57 10.12
N PHE A 223 14.24 5.85 11.18
CA PHE A 223 13.65 6.04 12.51
C PHE A 223 12.67 7.23 12.55
N ASN A 224 13.05 8.36 11.97
CA ASN A 224 12.19 9.53 11.85
C ASN A 224 10.90 9.20 11.05
N TYR A 225 11.02 8.45 9.96
CA TYR A 225 9.86 8.02 9.17
C TYR A 225 8.90 7.14 9.98
N ILE A 226 9.41 6.18 10.74
CA ILE A 226 8.58 5.35 11.64
C ILE A 226 7.90 6.21 12.71
N GLN A 227 8.62 7.18 13.27
CA GLN A 227 8.02 8.11 14.23
C GLN A 227 6.91 8.95 13.60
N MET A 228 7.12 9.49 12.39
CA MET A 228 6.08 10.24 11.66
C MET A 228 4.84 9.41 11.40
N LEU A 229 5.00 8.12 11.06
CA LEU A 229 3.88 7.17 10.94
C LEU A 229 3.11 7.04 12.25
N LYS A 230 3.83 6.76 13.36
CA LYS A 230 3.22 6.58 14.68
C LYS A 230 2.53 7.83 15.21
N LEU A 231 3.07 9.01 14.90
CA LEU A 231 2.54 10.30 15.32
C LEU A 231 1.44 10.84 14.38
N GLY A 232 1.05 10.08 13.35
CA GLY A 232 0.00 10.50 12.42
C GLY A 232 0.35 11.74 11.59
N MET A 233 1.65 12.00 11.36
CA MET A 233 2.12 13.18 10.59
C MET A 233 2.18 12.96 9.08
N ILE A 234 1.85 11.76 8.61
CA ILE A 234 1.91 11.42 7.19
C ILE A 234 0.65 11.88 6.46
N SER A 235 0.82 12.27 5.20
CA SER A 235 -0.28 12.62 4.30
C SER A 235 -0.69 11.43 3.45
N PHE A 236 -2.01 11.26 3.28
CA PHE A 236 -2.66 10.18 2.53
C PHE A 236 -3.36 10.69 1.25
N LYS A 237 -3.02 11.89 0.75
CA LYS A 237 -3.62 12.53 -0.44
C LYS A 237 -3.64 11.65 -1.71
N ASP A 238 -2.71 10.71 -1.81
CA ASP A 238 -2.61 9.81 -2.97
C ASP A 238 -3.43 8.53 -2.83
N MET A 239 -3.98 8.27 -1.65
CA MET A 239 -4.82 7.10 -1.40
C MET A 239 -6.15 7.24 -2.13
N LYS A 240 -6.67 6.13 -2.65
CA LYS A 240 -7.92 6.11 -3.43
C LYS A 240 -8.85 5.03 -2.91
N ASN A 241 -10.16 5.29 -3.01
CA ASN A 241 -11.21 4.33 -2.67
C ASN A 241 -11.13 3.78 -1.25
N HIS A 242 -10.56 4.57 -0.33
CA HIS A 242 -10.43 4.27 1.09
C HIS A 242 -11.59 4.90 1.88
N ILE A 243 -11.68 4.54 3.15
CA ILE A 243 -12.65 5.09 4.10
C ILE A 243 -11.93 6.04 5.04
N VAL A 244 -12.47 7.25 5.22
CA VAL A 244 -11.96 8.22 6.20
C VAL A 244 -12.91 8.27 7.39
N ILE A 245 -12.38 8.08 8.60
CA ILE A 245 -13.12 8.20 9.86
C ILE A 245 -12.59 9.42 10.59
N CYS A 246 -13.40 10.46 10.70
CA CYS A 246 -13.11 11.69 11.45
C CYS A 246 -13.67 11.58 12.86
N GLY A 247 -12.79 11.65 13.87
CA GLY A 247 -13.10 11.47 15.28
C GLY A 247 -12.80 10.07 15.81
N TRP A 248 -12.54 10.01 17.13
CA TRP A 248 -12.19 8.77 17.84
C TRP A 248 -13.08 8.61 19.08
N ASN A 249 -13.82 7.53 19.11
CA ASN A 249 -14.66 7.10 20.23
C ASN A 249 -14.86 5.57 20.18
N GLU A 250 -15.66 5.00 21.06
CA GLU A 250 -15.97 3.56 21.07
C GLU A 250 -16.63 3.11 19.75
N THR A 251 -17.45 3.95 19.15
CA THR A 251 -18.09 3.68 17.85
C THR A 251 -17.05 3.51 16.75
N ALA A 252 -15.99 4.34 16.77
CA ALA A 252 -14.88 4.23 15.80
C ALA A 252 -14.19 2.85 15.87
N GLN A 253 -13.97 2.33 17.07
CA GLN A 253 -13.31 1.03 17.27
C GLN A 253 -14.17 -0.10 16.67
N VAL A 254 -15.48 -0.10 16.97
CA VAL A 254 -16.41 -1.10 16.43
C VAL A 254 -16.51 -1.02 14.91
N ILE A 255 -16.55 0.20 14.34
CA ILE A 255 -16.56 0.40 12.87
C ILE A 255 -15.28 -0.17 12.25
N ILE A 256 -14.12 0.11 12.84
CA ILE A 256 -12.82 -0.36 12.34
C ILE A 256 -12.71 -1.88 12.38
N GLU A 257 -13.15 -2.53 13.46
CA GLU A 257 -13.14 -3.98 13.58
C GLU A 257 -14.00 -4.65 12.50
N ASN A 258 -15.19 -4.11 12.25
CA ASN A 258 -16.10 -4.65 11.24
C ASN A 258 -15.63 -4.37 9.80
N LEU A 259 -15.20 -3.13 9.49
CA LEU A 259 -14.72 -2.76 8.16
C LEU A 259 -13.34 -3.35 7.83
N GLY A 260 -12.49 -3.55 8.84
CA GLY A 260 -11.19 -4.19 8.68
C GLY A 260 -11.29 -5.62 8.14
N ARG A 261 -12.33 -6.35 8.55
CA ARG A 261 -12.64 -7.69 8.04
C ARG A 261 -12.98 -7.71 6.54
N LEU A 262 -13.48 -6.58 6.01
CA LEU A 262 -13.81 -6.41 4.59
C LEU A 262 -12.61 -6.01 3.72
N GLY A 263 -11.40 -5.91 4.29
CA GLY A 263 -10.18 -5.57 3.57
C GLY A 263 -10.14 -4.14 3.02
N LYS A 264 -10.90 -3.21 3.59
CA LYS A 264 -10.91 -1.79 3.19
C LYS A 264 -9.76 -1.02 3.84
N ASP A 265 -9.13 -0.13 3.10
CA ASP A 265 -8.17 0.83 3.64
C ASP A 265 -8.91 1.89 4.46
N ILE A 266 -8.47 2.11 5.68
CA ILE A 266 -9.09 3.04 6.62
C ILE A 266 -8.06 4.08 7.06
N VAL A 267 -8.45 5.35 7.03
CA VAL A 267 -7.68 6.47 7.59
C VAL A 267 -8.48 7.09 8.73
N VAL A 268 -7.95 7.04 9.93
CA VAL A 268 -8.56 7.70 11.12
C VAL A 268 -7.96 9.07 11.30
N VAL A 269 -8.78 10.09 11.48
CA VAL A 269 -8.38 11.48 11.72
C VAL A 269 -8.87 11.93 13.08
N THR A 270 -7.97 12.25 14.00
CA THR A 270 -8.32 12.77 15.32
C THR A 270 -7.17 13.59 15.92
N GLN A 271 -7.47 14.49 16.86
CA GLN A 271 -6.46 15.19 17.65
C GLN A 271 -5.91 14.35 18.81
N GLN A 272 -6.62 13.29 19.19
CA GLN A 272 -6.23 12.43 20.29
C GLN A 272 -5.03 11.56 19.90
N ASP A 273 -4.16 11.27 20.86
CA ASP A 273 -3.09 10.28 20.70
C ASP A 273 -3.68 8.88 20.86
N ILE A 274 -3.84 8.19 19.75
CA ILE A 274 -4.48 6.88 19.70
C ILE A 274 -3.50 5.81 19.18
N LYS A 275 -3.76 4.57 19.59
CA LYS A 275 -3.16 3.38 18.98
C LYS A 275 -4.20 2.76 18.06
N VAL A 276 -3.95 2.78 16.77
CA VAL A 276 -4.81 2.13 15.78
C VAL A 276 -4.37 0.66 15.57
N PRO A 277 -5.30 -0.23 15.21
CA PRO A 277 -5.00 -1.61 14.84
C PRO A 277 -4.07 -1.68 13.61
N GLU A 278 -3.43 -2.83 13.42
CA GLU A 278 -2.64 -3.08 12.21
C GLU A 278 -3.50 -2.97 10.95
N GLY A 279 -2.95 -2.34 9.92
CA GLY A 279 -3.66 -2.10 8.65
C GLY A 279 -4.55 -0.86 8.63
N VAL A 280 -4.66 -0.12 9.74
CA VAL A 280 -5.37 1.17 9.83
C VAL A 280 -4.36 2.30 9.84
N HIS A 281 -4.60 3.31 9.03
CA HIS A 281 -3.77 4.51 8.97
C HIS A 281 -4.28 5.57 9.94
N TYR A 282 -3.36 6.32 10.52
CA TYR A 282 -3.68 7.38 11.48
C TYR A 282 -3.15 8.73 11.00
N LYS A 283 -4.02 9.74 11.00
CA LYS A 283 -3.68 11.15 10.79
C LYS A 283 -4.01 11.95 12.02
N LYS A 284 -2.98 12.48 12.69
CA LYS A 284 -3.19 13.39 13.81
C LYS A 284 -3.54 14.79 13.30
N GLY A 285 -4.65 15.31 13.73
CA GLY A 285 -5.07 16.66 13.38
C GLY A 285 -6.52 16.95 13.71
N ASP A 286 -6.86 18.24 13.64
CA ASP A 286 -8.23 18.67 13.75
C ASP A 286 -8.97 18.47 12.44
N PHE A 287 -9.88 17.52 12.39
CA PHE A 287 -10.69 17.23 11.21
C PHE A 287 -11.70 18.36 10.86
N GLY A 288 -11.86 19.37 11.72
CA GLY A 288 -12.54 20.62 11.38
C GLY A 288 -11.74 21.52 10.44
N ARG A 289 -10.50 21.19 10.12
CA ARG A 289 -9.61 21.95 9.22
C ARG A 289 -9.53 21.28 7.86
N GLU A 290 -9.67 22.06 6.80
CA GLU A 290 -9.65 21.59 5.44
C GLU A 290 -8.31 20.95 5.04
N ASP A 291 -7.17 21.54 5.45
CA ASP A 291 -5.83 21.01 5.16
C ASP A 291 -5.61 19.59 5.73
N VAL A 292 -6.20 19.32 6.91
CA VAL A 292 -6.16 17.99 7.55
C VAL A 292 -7.03 16.98 6.79
N LEU A 293 -8.20 17.39 6.32
CA LEU A 293 -9.08 16.56 5.49
C LEU A 293 -8.45 16.23 4.13
N GLN A 294 -7.79 17.22 3.50
CA GLN A 294 -7.03 17.00 2.27
C GLN A 294 -5.87 16.02 2.51
N ASP A 295 -5.15 16.19 3.62
CA ASP A 295 -4.07 15.27 4.01
C ASP A 295 -4.56 13.85 4.27
N ALA A 296 -5.79 13.68 4.76
CA ALA A 296 -6.43 12.38 4.92
C ALA A 296 -6.92 11.77 3.59
N GLY A 297 -6.84 12.50 2.47
CA GLY A 297 -7.24 12.04 1.15
C GLY A 297 -8.75 12.02 0.92
N VAL A 298 -9.51 12.87 1.59
CA VAL A 298 -10.99 12.97 1.49
C VAL A 298 -11.44 13.15 0.03
N GLU A 299 -10.68 13.87 -0.79
CA GLU A 299 -10.99 14.09 -2.22
C GLU A 299 -11.16 12.80 -3.02
N LYS A 300 -10.51 11.70 -2.59
CA LYS A 300 -10.49 10.41 -3.30
C LYS A 300 -11.07 9.27 -2.44
N ALA A 301 -11.64 9.61 -1.30
CA ALA A 301 -12.28 8.65 -0.41
C ALA A 301 -13.61 8.16 -0.98
N SER A 302 -13.90 6.86 -0.83
CA SER A 302 -15.20 6.28 -1.20
C SER A 302 -16.28 6.54 -0.15
N MET A 303 -15.87 6.69 1.12
CA MET A 303 -16.77 6.97 2.24
C MET A 303 -16.05 7.84 3.26
N VAL A 304 -16.77 8.78 3.84
CA VAL A 304 -16.31 9.58 4.97
C VAL A 304 -17.34 9.47 6.10
N ILE A 305 -16.86 9.10 7.29
CA ILE A 305 -17.66 8.96 8.49
C ILE A 305 -17.16 10.01 9.49
N VAL A 306 -18.01 10.95 9.87
CA VAL A 306 -17.68 11.98 10.87
C VAL A 306 -18.41 11.64 12.16
N LEU A 307 -17.65 11.29 13.17
CA LEU A 307 -18.15 10.89 14.48
C LEU A 307 -18.22 12.07 15.44
N ALA A 308 -19.15 11.99 16.37
CA ALA A 308 -19.29 12.94 17.48
C ALA A 308 -18.19 12.69 18.52
N GLU A 309 -16.99 13.21 18.25
CA GLU A 309 -15.83 13.06 19.13
C GLU A 309 -15.96 13.95 20.37
N LYS A 310 -16.12 13.33 21.53
CA LYS A 310 -16.18 14.03 22.82
C LYS A 310 -14.79 14.43 23.28
N LEU A 311 -14.51 15.73 23.27
CA LEU A 311 -13.26 16.30 23.77
C LEU A 311 -13.53 17.05 25.09
N PRO A 312 -12.59 17.04 26.04
CA PRO A 312 -12.73 17.79 27.30
C PRO A 312 -12.99 19.28 27.04
N GLY A 313 -14.01 19.85 27.73
CA GLY A 313 -14.35 21.27 27.62
C GLY A 313 -15.29 21.63 26.46
N PHE A 314 -15.71 20.69 25.63
CA PHE A 314 -16.70 20.93 24.57
C PHE A 314 -18.12 20.53 25.02
N SER A 315 -19.11 21.40 24.76
CA SER A 315 -20.51 21.06 24.90
C SER A 315 -20.98 20.17 23.75
N GLU A 316 -22.09 19.46 23.94
CA GLU A 316 -22.69 18.63 22.87
C GLU A 316 -23.06 19.44 21.64
N ASP A 317 -23.53 20.68 21.80
CA ASP A 317 -23.77 21.61 20.68
C ASP A 317 -22.49 21.96 19.92
N SER A 318 -21.40 22.16 20.62
CA SER A 318 -20.10 22.46 20.00
C SER A 318 -19.55 21.26 19.22
N ILE A 319 -19.75 20.04 19.74
CA ILE A 319 -19.37 18.79 19.08
C ILE A 319 -20.19 18.62 17.80
N ASP A 320 -21.51 18.78 17.89
CA ASP A 320 -22.39 18.70 16.72
C ASP A 320 -22.07 19.76 15.66
N ALA A 321 -21.82 21.00 16.09
CA ALA A 321 -21.43 22.09 15.20
C ALA A 321 -20.14 21.75 14.43
N ARG A 322 -19.14 21.18 15.12
CA ARG A 322 -17.89 20.72 14.51
C ARG A 322 -18.15 19.60 13.49
N THR A 323 -18.97 18.61 13.84
CA THR A 323 -19.35 17.51 12.93
C THR A 323 -20.07 18.04 11.69
N ILE A 324 -20.99 19.00 11.85
CA ILE A 324 -21.74 19.61 10.74
C ILE A 324 -20.80 20.40 9.82
N LEU A 325 -19.93 21.22 10.38
CA LEU A 325 -18.95 22.02 9.61
C LEU A 325 -18.00 21.10 8.82
N THR A 326 -17.51 20.03 9.46
CA THR A 326 -16.69 19.02 8.79
C THR A 326 -17.46 18.35 7.65
N GLY A 327 -18.71 17.99 7.85
CA GLY A 327 -19.56 17.42 6.81
C GLY A 327 -19.73 18.34 5.61
N MET A 328 -19.84 19.66 5.83
CA MET A 328 -19.91 20.66 4.75
C MET A 328 -18.59 20.71 3.97
N GLN A 329 -17.46 20.78 4.68
CA GLN A 329 -16.13 20.78 4.03
C GLN A 329 -15.88 19.49 3.23
N VAL A 330 -16.31 18.33 3.74
CA VAL A 330 -16.23 17.06 3.01
C VAL A 330 -17.02 17.14 1.70
N ARG A 331 -18.22 17.74 1.71
CA ARG A 331 -19.02 17.90 0.48
C ARG A 331 -18.39 18.87 -0.52
N ASP A 332 -17.71 19.90 -0.02
CA ASP A 332 -16.99 20.84 -0.89
C ASP A 332 -15.78 20.16 -1.55
N LEU A 333 -15.06 19.30 -0.81
CA LEU A 333 -13.89 18.55 -1.30
C LEU A 333 -14.27 17.36 -2.18
N ASN A 334 -15.36 16.63 -1.85
CA ASN A 334 -15.77 15.42 -2.56
C ASN A 334 -17.29 15.25 -2.51
N ARG A 335 -17.94 15.58 -3.63
CA ARG A 335 -19.42 15.51 -3.73
C ARG A 335 -19.95 14.10 -3.88
N ASP A 336 -19.12 13.18 -4.39
CA ASP A 336 -19.52 11.81 -4.74
C ASP A 336 -19.28 10.81 -3.62
N THR A 337 -18.55 11.21 -2.56
CA THR A 337 -18.30 10.32 -1.41
C THR A 337 -19.56 10.04 -0.62
N VAL A 338 -19.70 8.82 -0.12
CA VAL A 338 -20.77 8.51 0.86
C VAL A 338 -20.41 9.16 2.18
N LEU A 339 -21.25 10.09 2.63
CA LEU A 339 -21.02 10.84 3.88
C LEU A 339 -21.98 10.40 4.97
N VAL A 340 -21.42 9.92 6.08
CA VAL A 340 -22.13 9.54 7.30
C VAL A 340 -21.77 10.53 8.40
N LEU A 341 -22.76 11.11 9.07
CA LEU A 341 -22.56 12.00 10.21
C LEU A 341 -23.21 11.43 11.47
N GLU A 342 -22.48 11.41 12.57
CA GLU A 342 -22.98 11.11 13.90
C GLU A 342 -23.24 12.43 14.65
N LEU A 343 -24.44 12.61 15.19
CA LEU A 343 -24.79 13.72 16.05
C LEU A 343 -25.26 13.26 17.44
N LEU A 344 -25.06 14.11 18.41
CA LEU A 344 -25.53 13.91 19.79
C LEU A 344 -26.95 14.41 19.99
N LEU A 345 -27.29 15.56 19.39
CA LEU A 345 -28.54 16.26 19.62
C LEU A 345 -29.51 16.13 18.45
N ARG A 346 -30.74 15.72 18.75
CA ARG A 346 -31.82 15.55 17.76
C ARG A 346 -32.22 16.86 17.07
N GLU A 347 -32.06 17.99 17.76
CA GLU A 347 -32.42 19.30 17.22
C GLU A 347 -31.57 19.69 16.03
N ASN A 348 -30.26 19.39 16.09
CA ASN A 348 -29.27 19.67 15.04
C ASN A 348 -29.48 18.81 13.77
N ALA A 349 -30.08 17.64 13.92
CA ALA A 349 -30.39 16.74 12.81
C ALA A 349 -31.37 17.34 11.78
N LYS A 350 -32.30 18.19 12.22
CA LYS A 350 -33.28 18.84 11.33
C LYS A 350 -32.62 19.72 10.29
N LEU A 351 -31.54 20.41 10.67
CA LEU A 351 -30.77 21.27 9.77
C LEU A 351 -30.11 20.46 8.64
N ILE A 352 -29.48 19.35 9.00
CA ILE A 352 -28.75 18.48 8.05
C ILE A 352 -29.70 17.81 7.07
N LYS A 353 -30.83 17.25 7.57
CA LYS A 353 -31.85 16.64 6.73
C LYS A 353 -32.43 17.63 5.71
N ARG A 354 -32.65 18.87 6.12
CA ARG A 354 -33.19 19.92 5.24
C ARG A 354 -32.24 20.32 4.12
N ARG A 355 -30.92 20.34 4.41
CA ARG A 355 -29.88 20.75 3.46
C ARG A 355 -29.26 19.59 2.69
N ARG A 356 -29.60 18.34 2.99
CA ARG A 356 -29.04 17.11 2.38
C ARG A 356 -27.52 17.10 2.39
N ILE A 357 -26.90 17.50 3.51
CA ILE A 357 -25.45 17.56 3.65
C ILE A 357 -24.87 16.14 3.68
N ALA A 358 -25.52 15.22 4.41
CA ALA A 358 -25.09 13.83 4.57
C ALA A 358 -26.04 12.87 3.88
N ASP A 359 -25.52 11.73 3.44
CA ASP A 359 -26.32 10.61 2.92
C ASP A 359 -26.98 9.87 4.08
N TYR A 360 -26.23 9.68 5.16
CA TYR A 360 -26.73 9.04 6.36
C TYR A 360 -26.45 9.90 7.60
N LEU A 361 -27.44 9.97 8.47
CA LEU A 361 -27.38 10.71 9.72
C LEU A 361 -27.78 9.81 10.88
N ILE A 362 -26.87 9.65 11.82
CA ILE A 362 -27.04 8.80 13.00
C ILE A 362 -27.11 9.70 14.24
N ILE A 363 -28.10 9.45 15.10
CA ILE A 363 -28.20 10.04 16.41
C ILE A 363 -28.17 8.90 17.42
N GLY A 364 -26.99 8.66 18.01
CA GLY A 364 -26.72 7.47 18.81
C GLY A 364 -27.72 7.27 19.95
N GLY A 365 -28.02 8.31 20.71
CA GLY A 365 -28.98 8.28 21.80
C GLY A 365 -30.42 7.98 21.37
N GLU A 366 -30.86 8.51 20.22
CA GLU A 366 -32.19 8.24 19.67
C GLU A 366 -32.31 6.77 19.22
N MET A 367 -31.29 6.28 18.52
CA MET A 367 -31.24 4.90 18.00
C MET A 367 -31.25 3.87 19.14
N LEU A 368 -30.42 4.07 20.15
CA LEU A 368 -30.39 3.22 21.34
C LEU A 368 -31.70 3.29 22.11
N GLY A 369 -32.28 4.48 22.28
CA GLY A 369 -33.57 4.66 22.96
C GLY A 369 -34.71 3.91 22.28
N VAL A 370 -34.76 3.93 20.92
CA VAL A 370 -35.75 3.15 20.15
C VAL A 370 -35.53 1.65 20.35
N ILE A 371 -34.29 1.17 20.26
CA ILE A 371 -33.97 -0.25 20.45
C ILE A 371 -34.37 -0.72 21.86
N ILE A 372 -33.97 0.01 22.90
CA ILE A 372 -34.29 -0.33 24.29
C ILE A 372 -35.79 -0.32 24.52
N SER A 373 -36.50 0.67 23.94
CA SER A 373 -37.98 0.74 24.09
C SER A 373 -38.68 -0.45 23.42
N LYS A 374 -38.11 -1.00 22.36
CA LYS A 374 -38.62 -2.22 21.74
C LYS A 374 -38.38 -3.45 22.63
N PHE A 375 -37.23 -3.58 23.29
CA PHE A 375 -36.96 -4.65 24.24
C PHE A 375 -37.96 -4.63 25.41
N ALA A 376 -38.38 -3.43 25.86
CA ALA A 376 -39.38 -3.30 26.91
C ALA A 376 -40.78 -3.71 26.46
N GLN A 377 -41.11 -3.63 25.16
CA GLN A 377 -42.41 -4.00 24.62
C GLN A 377 -42.57 -5.51 24.42
N GLU A 378 -41.52 -6.23 24.02
CA GLU A 378 -41.58 -7.63 23.68
C GLU A 378 -40.31 -8.35 24.14
N LYS A 379 -40.45 -9.42 24.94
CA LYS A 379 -39.33 -10.15 25.56
C LYS A 379 -38.31 -10.67 24.57
N PHE A 380 -38.75 -11.11 23.40
CA PHE A 380 -37.88 -11.71 22.39
C PHE A 380 -37.20 -10.72 21.44
N TYR A 381 -37.49 -9.42 21.54
CA TYR A 381 -36.90 -8.40 20.69
C TYR A 381 -35.37 -8.32 20.88
N GLY A 382 -34.89 -8.49 22.12
CA GLY A 382 -33.47 -8.48 22.44
C GLY A 382 -32.71 -9.63 21.78
N GLU A 383 -33.25 -10.84 21.92
CA GLU A 383 -32.67 -12.05 21.31
C GLU A 383 -32.66 -11.96 19.78
N PHE A 384 -33.78 -11.51 19.18
CA PHE A 384 -33.91 -11.33 17.73
C PHE A 384 -32.93 -10.29 17.20
N PHE A 385 -32.79 -9.14 17.89
CA PHE A 385 -31.91 -8.07 17.46
C PHE A 385 -30.43 -8.47 17.56
N SER A 386 -30.04 -9.11 18.67
CA SER A 386 -28.70 -9.68 18.85
C SER A 386 -28.37 -10.68 17.75
N HIS A 387 -29.33 -11.58 17.44
CA HIS A 387 -29.17 -12.55 16.38
C HIS A 387 -28.96 -11.90 15.00
N ILE A 388 -29.73 -10.85 14.67
CA ILE A 388 -29.54 -10.10 13.42
C ILE A 388 -28.14 -9.48 13.36
N VAL A 389 -27.72 -8.80 14.43
CA VAL A 389 -26.44 -8.08 14.43
C VAL A 389 -25.24 -9.04 14.40
N GLU A 390 -25.35 -10.19 15.06
CA GLU A 390 -24.24 -11.13 15.22
C GLU A 390 -24.16 -12.18 14.12
N HIS A 391 -25.27 -12.59 13.51
CA HIS A 391 -25.33 -13.78 12.65
C HIS A 391 -25.87 -13.52 11.24
N ILE A 392 -26.33 -12.30 10.93
CA ILE A 392 -26.90 -12.00 9.61
C ILE A 392 -25.99 -11.06 8.85
N ASP A 393 -25.49 -11.53 7.72
CA ASP A 393 -24.83 -10.68 6.73
C ASP A 393 -25.83 -10.14 5.72
N VAL A 394 -25.57 -8.93 5.27
CA VAL A 394 -26.35 -8.26 4.24
C VAL A 394 -25.51 -8.11 2.98
N ASP A 395 -25.94 -8.74 1.90
CA ASP A 395 -25.29 -8.71 0.60
C ASP A 395 -26.13 -8.04 -0.46
N THR A 396 -25.50 -7.57 -1.53
CA THR A 396 -26.21 -7.08 -2.73
C THR A 396 -25.75 -7.82 -3.96
N VAL A 397 -26.72 -8.35 -4.74
CA VAL A 397 -26.46 -9.07 -5.98
C VAL A 397 -27.20 -8.42 -7.13
N GLU A 398 -26.50 -8.13 -8.23
CA GLU A 398 -27.13 -7.64 -9.46
C GLU A 398 -27.90 -8.77 -10.15
N TRP A 399 -29.21 -8.53 -10.37
CA TRP A 399 -30.10 -9.50 -11.01
C TRP A 399 -30.02 -9.39 -12.52
N LYS A 400 -29.79 -10.52 -13.20
CA LYS A 400 -29.50 -10.56 -14.66
C LYS A 400 -30.65 -11.04 -15.53
N GLU A 401 -31.74 -11.46 -14.93
CA GLU A 401 -32.89 -12.09 -15.61
C GLU A 401 -34.17 -11.32 -15.29
N GLU A 402 -35.17 -11.42 -16.19
CA GLU A 402 -36.54 -11.03 -15.85
C GLU A 402 -37.24 -12.18 -15.15
N SER A 403 -37.73 -11.95 -13.93
CA SER A 403 -38.38 -12.97 -13.11
C SER A 403 -39.24 -12.34 -12.02
N THR A 404 -39.82 -13.14 -11.16
CA THR A 404 -40.45 -12.69 -9.93
C THR A 404 -39.50 -12.83 -8.74
N VAL A 405 -39.78 -12.12 -7.64
CA VAL A 405 -39.05 -12.27 -6.39
C VAL A 405 -39.11 -13.73 -5.91
N ALA A 406 -40.26 -14.42 -6.05
CA ALA A 406 -40.39 -15.84 -5.69
C ALA A 406 -39.43 -16.75 -6.47
N GLU A 407 -39.21 -16.50 -7.74
CA GLU A 407 -38.28 -17.27 -8.59
C GLU A 407 -36.83 -16.99 -8.21
N ALA A 408 -36.51 -15.70 -7.94
CA ALA A 408 -35.21 -15.30 -7.47
C ALA A 408 -34.88 -15.92 -6.09
N GLU A 409 -35.84 -15.90 -5.17
CA GLU A 409 -35.71 -16.48 -3.84
C GLU A 409 -35.44 -17.99 -3.91
N ARG A 410 -36.18 -18.76 -4.70
CA ARG A 410 -35.92 -20.19 -4.91
C ARG A 410 -34.51 -20.50 -5.41
N LYS A 411 -33.94 -19.65 -6.30
CA LYS A 411 -32.58 -19.81 -6.81
C LYS A 411 -31.52 -19.47 -5.75
N LEU A 412 -31.82 -18.54 -4.87
CA LEU A 412 -30.89 -18.02 -3.85
C LEU A 412 -30.98 -18.80 -2.54
N GLU A 413 -32.13 -19.37 -2.21
CA GLU A 413 -32.36 -20.18 -1.01
C GLU A 413 -31.44 -21.41 -0.94
N GLN A 414 -31.11 -22.02 -2.09
CA GLN A 414 -30.12 -23.11 -2.15
C GLN A 414 -28.71 -22.69 -1.69
N ARG A 415 -28.45 -21.38 -1.65
CA ARG A 415 -27.19 -20.77 -1.19
C ARG A 415 -27.33 -20.11 0.20
N GLY A 416 -28.46 -20.32 0.87
CA GLY A 416 -28.75 -19.73 2.19
C GLY A 416 -29.15 -18.26 2.17
N TYR A 417 -29.46 -17.67 1.00
CA TYR A 417 -29.87 -16.27 0.90
C TYR A 417 -31.38 -16.10 0.87
N ARG A 418 -31.87 -15.01 1.49
CA ARG A 418 -33.25 -14.53 1.40
C ARG A 418 -33.29 -13.09 0.87
N VAL A 419 -34.29 -12.77 0.05
CA VAL A 419 -34.47 -11.43 -0.52
C VAL A 419 -35.25 -10.55 0.47
N VAL A 420 -34.63 -9.48 0.95
CA VAL A 420 -35.26 -8.51 1.85
C VAL A 420 -35.53 -7.16 1.19
N GLY A 421 -34.97 -6.92 0.02
CA GLY A 421 -35.21 -5.68 -0.72
C GLY A 421 -34.82 -5.77 -2.18
N VAL A 422 -35.32 -4.82 -2.95
CA VAL A 422 -34.97 -4.61 -4.37
C VAL A 422 -34.55 -3.16 -4.55
N ILE A 423 -33.38 -2.95 -5.13
CA ILE A 423 -32.86 -1.62 -5.48
C ILE A 423 -33.05 -1.45 -6.99
N ARG A 424 -33.89 -0.48 -7.38
CA ARG A 424 -34.17 -0.09 -8.76
C ARG A 424 -34.06 1.43 -8.87
N ASP A 425 -33.31 1.93 -9.84
CA ASP A 425 -33.12 3.37 -10.06
C ASP A 425 -32.70 4.13 -8.78
N SER A 426 -31.77 3.55 -8.02
CA SER A 426 -31.29 4.07 -6.72
C SER A 426 -32.36 4.18 -5.64
N ARG A 427 -33.50 3.53 -5.79
CA ARG A 427 -34.57 3.43 -4.78
C ARG A 427 -34.65 2.03 -4.22
N LEU A 428 -34.61 1.92 -2.90
CA LEU A 428 -34.77 0.66 -2.18
C LEU A 428 -36.25 0.40 -1.89
N ILE A 429 -36.74 -0.74 -2.36
CA ILE A 429 -38.07 -1.28 -2.07
C ILE A 429 -37.89 -2.37 -1.03
N TYR A 430 -38.33 -2.09 0.18
CA TYR A 430 -38.26 -3.04 1.29
C TYR A 430 -39.35 -4.09 1.22
N PHE A 431 -39.03 -5.32 1.56
CA PHE A 431 -39.95 -6.45 1.64
C PHE A 431 -40.90 -6.55 0.45
N PRO A 432 -40.34 -6.67 -0.79
CA PRO A 432 -41.16 -6.75 -1.99
C PRO A 432 -42.09 -7.97 -1.91
N ARG A 433 -43.30 -7.84 -2.44
CA ARG A 433 -44.22 -8.98 -2.55
C ARG A 433 -43.56 -10.09 -3.39
N ILE A 434 -43.81 -11.35 -3.11
CA ILE A 434 -43.28 -12.50 -3.85
C ILE A 434 -43.62 -12.44 -5.34
N SER A 435 -44.74 -11.80 -5.71
CA SER A 435 -45.18 -11.57 -7.11
C SER A 435 -44.53 -10.31 -7.74
N PHE A 436 -43.65 -9.60 -7.03
CA PHE A 436 -42.99 -8.41 -7.59
C PHE A 436 -42.08 -8.80 -8.75
N ARG A 437 -42.22 -8.10 -9.86
CA ARG A 437 -41.42 -8.35 -11.07
C ARG A 437 -40.05 -7.70 -10.98
N LEU A 438 -39.02 -8.49 -11.11
CA LEU A 438 -37.63 -8.08 -11.21
C LEU A 438 -37.26 -7.84 -12.66
N HIS A 439 -36.52 -6.79 -12.93
CA HIS A 439 -35.96 -6.47 -14.23
C HIS A 439 -34.45 -6.72 -14.24
N ARG A 440 -33.94 -6.93 -15.44
CA ARG A 440 -32.47 -7.04 -15.62
C ARG A 440 -31.79 -5.73 -15.20
N GLY A 441 -30.82 -5.83 -14.30
CA GLY A 441 -30.10 -4.68 -13.72
C GLY A 441 -30.60 -4.23 -12.34
N ASP A 442 -31.74 -4.79 -11.85
CA ASP A 442 -32.11 -4.61 -10.44
C ASP A 442 -31.04 -5.20 -9.52
N LYS A 443 -30.79 -4.57 -8.39
CA LYS A 443 -29.94 -5.13 -7.34
C LYS A 443 -30.83 -5.68 -6.23
N LEU A 444 -30.62 -6.95 -5.87
CA LEU A 444 -31.31 -7.58 -4.77
C LEU A 444 -30.54 -7.36 -3.50
N LEU A 445 -31.22 -6.87 -2.45
CA LEU A 445 -30.70 -6.84 -1.09
C LEU A 445 -31.01 -8.18 -0.44
N LEU A 446 -29.97 -8.88 -0.06
CA LEU A 446 -30.04 -10.26 0.43
C LEU A 446 -29.58 -10.31 1.88
N ILE A 447 -30.15 -11.26 2.65
CA ILE A 447 -29.62 -11.64 3.95
C ILE A 447 -29.20 -13.12 3.91
N LYS A 448 -28.10 -13.39 4.59
CA LYS A 448 -27.61 -14.76 4.82
C LYS A 448 -27.35 -14.96 6.30
N GLU A 449 -27.83 -16.04 6.86
CA GLU A 449 -27.51 -16.45 8.22
C GLU A 449 -26.22 -17.24 8.23
N HIS A 450 -25.24 -16.81 9.04
CA HIS A 450 -24.00 -17.54 9.24
C HIS A 450 -24.20 -18.71 10.20
N SER A 451 -23.79 -19.90 9.81
CA SER A 451 -23.61 -20.99 10.75
C SER A 451 -22.44 -20.67 11.70
N LYS A 452 -22.53 -21.08 12.96
CA LYS A 452 -21.50 -20.85 13.99
C LYS A 452 -20.09 -21.34 13.62
N GLU A 453 -19.97 -22.19 12.58
CA GLU A 453 -18.71 -22.78 12.13
C GLU A 453 -17.93 -21.92 11.10
N GLU A 454 -18.53 -20.88 10.51
CA GLU A 454 -17.87 -20.05 9.50
C GLU A 454 -17.07 -18.86 10.10
N ARG A 455 -17.07 -18.66 11.42
CA ARG A 455 -16.39 -17.55 12.11
C ARG A 455 -15.11 -17.91 12.87
N THR A 456 -14.66 -19.17 12.84
CA THR A 456 -13.34 -19.60 13.33
C THR A 456 -12.36 -19.77 12.19
#